data_0b94b32d41c28aed0efcfa0d4e0b6b73
#
_entry.id   0b94b32d41c28aed0efcfa0d4e0b6b73
#
_cell.length_a   1.000
_cell.length_b   1.000
_cell.length_c   1.000
_cell.angle_alpha   90.00
_cell.angle_beta   90.00
_cell.angle_gamma   90.00
#
_symmetry.space_group_name_H-M   'P 1'
#
loop_
_entity.id
_entity.type
_entity.pdbx_description
1 polymer ?
#
loop_
_entity_poly.entity_id
_entity_poly.type
_entity_poly.pdbx_seq_one_letter_code
_entity_poly.pdbx_strand_id
1 'polypeptide(L)'
;AISCVGAGKRDDVPVGWSDLDVLVLTREPIPPSAAEALVSLRQMMTAAEPDNVYYRLFEGGMLPLRNLLSGEPTRAVYWGTSGQRLTDAYALDAFGRLQLRGQGRLLAGEELRGLLPPPSYAELRDAVAAHLKAVRRYAAVTGRSLYSFGWLLDVARGLYTIRTGRVASKTDAGRWALQNALCPDPELLETTLCVREAPLRLQDDPRTLDLAESLGDAVQRFADVLEEALR
;
A
#
# COMPACT_ATOMS: atom_id res chain seq x y z
N ALA A 1 3.20 -11.18 -17.55
CA ALA A 1 1.97 -10.48 -17.14
C ALA A 1 2.32 -9.19 -16.42
N ILE A 2 1.52 -8.18 -16.57
CA ILE A 2 1.60 -6.92 -15.83
C ILE A 2 0.27 -6.75 -15.12
N SER A 3 0.30 -6.68 -13.80
CA SER A 3 -0.90 -6.49 -12.99
C SER A 3 -0.75 -5.23 -12.14
N CYS A 4 -1.79 -4.43 -12.08
CA CYS A 4 -1.91 -3.34 -11.13
C CYS A 4 -2.61 -3.84 -9.87
N VAL A 5 -2.07 -3.50 -8.72
CA VAL A 5 -2.63 -3.81 -7.40
C VAL A 5 -2.73 -2.50 -6.64
N GLY A 6 -3.75 -2.28 -5.87
CA GLY A 6 -3.83 -1.09 -5.05
C GLY A 6 -5.25 -0.58 -4.99
N ALA A 7 -5.76 0.26 -5.68
CA ALA A 7 -7.13 0.72 -5.52
C ALA A 7 -8.12 -0.27 -6.14
N GLY A 8 -8.68 -1.12 -5.32
CA GLY A 8 -9.52 -2.25 -5.70
C GLY A 8 -10.87 -1.93 -6.34
N LYS A 9 -11.25 -0.68 -6.40
CA LYS A 9 -12.34 -0.17 -7.25
C LYS A 9 -11.81 1.02 -8.04
N ARG A 10 -12.32 1.23 -9.25
CA ARG A 10 -11.95 2.35 -10.15
C ARG A 10 -11.97 3.73 -9.49
N ASP A 11 -12.63 3.85 -8.34
CA ASP A 11 -12.97 5.12 -7.70
C ASP A 11 -12.16 5.41 -6.41
N ASP A 12 -11.22 4.55 -5.99
CA ASP A 12 -10.44 4.75 -4.75
C ASP A 12 -8.93 4.92 -5.02
N VAL A 13 -8.57 5.61 -6.10
CA VAL A 13 -7.21 6.14 -6.36
C VAL A 13 -7.25 7.65 -6.30
N PRO A 14 -7.24 8.25 -5.12
CA PRO A 14 -7.17 9.71 -5.03
C PRO A 14 -5.82 10.19 -5.56
N VAL A 15 -5.88 10.91 -6.69
CA VAL A 15 -4.70 11.55 -7.29
C VAL A 15 -4.11 12.52 -6.27
N GLY A 16 -2.79 12.44 -6.07
CA GLY A 16 -2.08 13.24 -5.07
C GLY A 16 -1.93 12.58 -3.70
N TRP A 17 -2.52 11.38 -3.50
CA TRP A 17 -2.35 10.60 -2.28
C TRP A 17 -1.89 9.16 -2.52
N SER A 18 -2.47 8.48 -3.50
CA SER A 18 -2.24 7.04 -3.71
C SER A 18 -1.15 6.78 -4.72
N ASP A 19 -0.28 5.81 -4.40
CA ASP A 19 0.62 5.21 -5.36
C ASP A 19 -0.13 4.23 -6.28
N LEU A 20 0.49 3.90 -7.41
CA LEU A 20 0.04 2.90 -8.35
C LEU A 20 0.91 1.65 -8.17
N ASP A 21 0.41 0.70 -7.40
CA ASP A 21 1.10 -0.57 -7.19
C ASP A 21 1.07 -1.40 -8.48
N VAL A 22 2.23 -1.67 -9.05
CA VAL A 22 2.37 -2.43 -10.29
C VAL A 22 3.29 -3.63 -10.08
N LEU A 23 2.81 -4.81 -10.43
CA LEU A 23 3.59 -6.03 -10.44
C LEU A 23 3.82 -6.49 -11.87
N VAL A 24 5.09 -6.59 -12.26
CA VAL A 24 5.50 -7.09 -13.58
C VAL A 24 6.07 -8.50 -13.43
N LEU A 25 5.40 -9.47 -14.04
CA LEU A 25 5.83 -10.86 -14.01
C LEU A 25 6.41 -11.28 -15.36
N THR A 26 7.65 -11.75 -15.33
CA THR A 26 8.36 -12.28 -16.50
C THR A 26 8.36 -13.80 -16.47
N ARG A 27 8.54 -14.45 -17.65
CA ARG A 27 8.70 -15.90 -17.71
C ARG A 27 10.09 -16.31 -17.25
N GLU A 28 11.10 -15.58 -17.71
CA GLU A 28 12.51 -15.82 -17.43
C GLU A 28 13.08 -14.75 -16.50
N PRO A 29 14.23 -15.01 -15.87
CA PRO A 29 14.95 -14.00 -15.09
C PRO A 29 15.27 -12.77 -15.95
N ILE A 30 15.15 -11.61 -15.35
CA ILE A 30 15.54 -10.36 -16.01
C ILE A 30 17.07 -10.32 -16.09
N PRO A 31 17.66 -10.24 -17.29
CA PRO A 31 19.11 -10.13 -17.43
C PRO A 31 19.66 -8.88 -16.73
N PRO A 32 20.91 -8.91 -16.22
CA PRO A 32 21.47 -7.77 -15.48
C PRO A 32 21.39 -6.44 -16.25
N SER A 33 21.75 -6.43 -17.54
CA SER A 33 21.69 -5.21 -18.37
C SER A 33 20.25 -4.67 -18.54
N ALA A 34 19.26 -5.57 -18.68
CA ALA A 34 17.86 -5.17 -18.75
C ALA A 34 17.35 -4.68 -17.39
N ALA A 35 17.82 -5.26 -16.30
CA ALA A 35 17.45 -4.83 -14.96
C ALA A 35 17.99 -3.41 -14.66
N GLU A 36 19.23 -3.12 -15.03
CA GLU A 36 19.82 -1.78 -14.93
C GLU A 36 19.09 -0.77 -15.81
N ALA A 37 18.72 -1.17 -17.04
CA ALA A 37 17.92 -0.31 -17.92
C ALA A 37 16.53 0.00 -17.32
N LEU A 38 15.88 -0.97 -16.69
CA LEU A 38 14.59 -0.77 -16.02
C LEU A 38 14.72 0.14 -14.78
N VAL A 39 15.82 0.03 -14.01
CA VAL A 39 16.09 0.99 -12.92
C VAL A 39 16.23 2.41 -13.47
N SER A 40 16.93 2.58 -14.58
CA SER A 40 17.15 3.90 -15.18
C SER A 40 15.92 4.45 -15.91
N LEU A 41 15.03 3.58 -16.40
CA LEU A 41 13.87 3.97 -17.21
C LEU A 41 12.98 4.99 -16.52
N ARG A 42 12.61 4.76 -15.25
CA ARG A 42 11.76 5.67 -14.49
C ARG A 42 12.42 7.05 -14.32
N GLN A 43 13.73 7.09 -14.10
CA GLN A 43 14.48 8.33 -14.00
C GLN A 43 14.44 9.10 -15.32
N MET A 44 14.65 8.40 -16.43
CA MET A 44 14.57 9.01 -17.78
C MET A 44 13.16 9.52 -18.08
N MET A 45 12.11 8.76 -17.75
CA MET A 45 10.72 9.19 -17.92
C MET A 45 10.42 10.45 -17.11
N THR A 46 10.82 10.48 -15.84
CA THR A 46 10.63 11.63 -14.95
C THR A 46 11.43 12.86 -15.42
N ALA A 47 12.61 12.65 -15.97
CA ALA A 47 13.43 13.73 -16.52
C ALA A 47 12.88 14.30 -17.84
N ALA A 48 12.30 13.44 -18.69
CA ALA A 48 11.70 13.85 -19.97
C ALA A 48 10.38 14.61 -19.76
N GLU A 49 9.59 14.24 -18.77
CA GLU A 49 8.29 14.84 -18.45
C GLU A 49 8.19 15.11 -16.93
N PRO A 50 8.86 16.13 -16.39
CA PRO A 50 8.94 16.38 -14.95
C PRO A 50 7.58 16.71 -14.31
N ASP A 51 6.65 17.26 -15.07
CA ASP A 51 5.30 17.60 -14.63
C ASP A 51 4.32 16.43 -14.68
N ASN A 52 4.73 15.27 -15.23
CA ASN A 52 3.92 14.07 -15.26
C ASN A 52 4.01 13.32 -13.93
N VAL A 53 3.10 13.65 -13.03
CA VAL A 53 3.05 13.10 -11.67
C VAL A 53 2.94 11.56 -11.66
N TYR A 54 2.35 10.95 -12.68
CA TYR A 54 2.12 9.50 -12.73
C TYR A 54 3.43 8.70 -12.74
N TYR A 55 4.50 9.21 -13.33
CA TYR A 55 5.79 8.50 -13.35
C TYR A 55 6.39 8.30 -11.95
N ARG A 56 6.00 9.15 -10.99
CA ARG A 56 6.45 9.05 -9.59
C ARG A 56 5.56 8.15 -8.74
N LEU A 57 4.34 7.84 -9.22
CA LEU A 57 3.36 7.06 -8.46
C LEU A 57 3.53 5.56 -8.64
N PHE A 58 4.26 5.09 -9.67
CA PHE A 58 4.48 3.66 -9.84
C PHE A 58 5.35 3.10 -8.72
N GLU A 59 4.79 2.11 -8.02
CA GLU A 59 5.48 1.34 -6.99
C GLU A 59 5.31 -0.15 -7.25
N GLY A 60 6.35 -0.96 -7.02
CA GLY A 60 6.26 -2.40 -7.10
C GLY A 60 7.48 -3.11 -7.66
N GLY A 61 7.32 -4.41 -7.88
CA GLY A 61 8.39 -5.32 -8.28
C GLY A 61 8.24 -5.84 -9.71
N MET A 62 9.38 -6.08 -10.34
CA MET A 62 9.49 -6.77 -11.63
C MET A 62 10.37 -8.00 -11.43
N LEU A 63 9.79 -9.20 -11.57
CA LEU A 63 10.45 -10.46 -11.21
C LEU A 63 9.88 -11.65 -12.01
N PRO A 64 10.60 -12.80 -12.05
CA PRO A 64 10.06 -14.01 -12.65
C PRO A 64 8.86 -14.56 -11.88
N LEU A 65 7.84 -15.04 -12.60
CA LEU A 65 6.65 -15.66 -12.01
C LEU A 65 7.00 -16.77 -11.00
N ARG A 66 7.96 -17.64 -11.35
CA ARG A 66 8.39 -18.73 -10.46
C ARG A 66 8.87 -18.23 -9.09
N ASN A 67 9.52 -17.09 -9.06
CA ASN A 67 10.02 -16.49 -7.82
C ASN A 67 8.87 -15.91 -6.97
N LEU A 68 7.86 -15.32 -7.62
CA LEU A 68 6.66 -14.91 -6.90
C LEU A 68 5.91 -16.10 -6.29
N LEU A 69 5.84 -17.21 -7.03
CA LEU A 69 5.14 -18.42 -6.57
C LEU A 69 5.88 -19.17 -5.46
N SER A 70 7.21 -19.02 -5.34
CA SER A 70 7.96 -19.61 -4.23
C SER A 70 7.64 -19.00 -2.87
N GLY A 71 7.17 -17.75 -2.86
CA GLY A 71 6.91 -17.00 -1.64
C GLY A 71 8.15 -16.51 -0.89
N GLU A 72 9.34 -16.86 -1.40
CA GLU A 72 10.62 -16.50 -0.78
C GLU A 72 11.11 -15.12 -1.26
N PRO A 73 11.83 -14.38 -0.40
CA PRO A 73 12.50 -13.16 -0.81
C PRO A 73 13.40 -13.40 -2.02
N THR A 74 13.31 -12.56 -3.02
CA THR A 74 13.97 -12.82 -4.29
C THR A 74 14.48 -11.54 -4.97
N ARG A 75 15.36 -11.75 -5.95
CA ARG A 75 15.87 -10.68 -6.78
C ARG A 75 14.77 -10.11 -7.67
N ALA A 76 14.63 -8.78 -7.61
CA ALA A 76 13.67 -8.03 -8.41
C ALA A 76 14.24 -6.64 -8.79
N VAL A 77 13.73 -6.07 -9.87
CA VAL A 77 13.78 -4.63 -10.07
C VAL A 77 12.64 -4.02 -9.27
N TYR A 78 12.95 -3.08 -8.39
CA TYR A 78 11.95 -2.41 -7.56
C TYR A 78 11.88 -0.93 -7.94
N TRP A 79 10.67 -0.46 -8.15
CA TRP A 79 10.31 0.95 -8.21
C TRP A 79 9.49 1.32 -6.98
N GLY A 80 9.80 2.42 -6.33
CA GLY A 80 9.08 2.85 -5.15
C GLY A 80 9.28 4.32 -4.83
N THR A 81 8.59 4.79 -3.82
CA THR A 81 8.69 6.18 -3.33
C THR A 81 10.10 6.50 -2.83
N SER A 82 10.83 5.48 -2.35
CA SER A 82 12.24 5.58 -1.96
C SER A 82 13.25 5.47 -3.11
N GLY A 83 12.79 5.52 -4.35
CA GLY A 83 13.59 5.42 -5.56
C GLY A 83 13.55 4.04 -6.23
N GLN A 84 14.39 3.88 -7.24
CA GLN A 84 14.49 2.66 -8.05
C GLN A 84 15.77 1.92 -7.68
N ARG A 85 15.70 0.59 -7.60
CA ARG A 85 16.87 -0.24 -7.28
C ARG A 85 16.70 -1.68 -7.70
N LEU A 86 17.81 -2.39 -7.77
CA LEU A 86 17.83 -3.84 -7.65
C LEU A 86 17.76 -4.22 -6.18
N THR A 87 16.95 -5.21 -5.87
CA THR A 87 16.85 -5.77 -4.52
C THR A 87 16.86 -7.29 -4.58
N ASP A 88 17.44 -7.94 -3.60
CA ASP A 88 17.39 -9.40 -3.45
C ASP A 88 16.37 -9.83 -2.38
N ALA A 89 15.65 -8.87 -1.80
CA ALA A 89 14.71 -9.08 -0.70
C ALA A 89 13.26 -8.74 -1.07
N TYR A 90 12.91 -8.80 -2.36
CA TYR A 90 11.52 -8.57 -2.74
C TYR A 90 10.66 -9.78 -2.40
N ALA A 91 9.62 -9.55 -1.63
CA ALA A 91 8.59 -10.55 -1.35
C ALA A 91 7.22 -9.87 -1.33
N LEU A 92 6.22 -10.55 -1.85
CA LEU A 92 4.84 -10.14 -1.69
C LEU A 92 4.28 -10.84 -0.46
N ASP A 93 4.02 -10.09 0.60
CA ASP A 93 3.50 -10.63 1.85
C ASP A 93 2.07 -11.20 1.68
N ALA A 94 1.54 -11.82 2.73
CA ALA A 94 0.22 -12.41 2.70
C ALA A 94 -0.89 -11.38 2.41
N PHE A 95 -0.74 -10.16 2.93
CA PHE A 95 -1.69 -9.08 2.69
C PHE A 95 -1.68 -8.67 1.20
N GLY A 96 -0.50 -8.41 0.62
CA GLY A 96 -0.34 -8.08 -0.80
C GLY A 96 -0.80 -9.21 -1.72
N ARG A 97 -0.56 -10.49 -1.36
CA ARG A 97 -1.08 -11.66 -2.11
C ARG A 97 -2.61 -11.69 -2.12
N LEU A 98 -3.25 -11.47 -0.97
CA LEU A 98 -4.71 -11.44 -0.87
C LEU A 98 -5.29 -10.27 -1.67
N GLN A 99 -4.66 -9.11 -1.60
CA GLN A 99 -5.05 -7.92 -2.35
C GLN A 99 -4.91 -8.15 -3.86
N LEU A 100 -3.77 -8.66 -4.33
CA LEU A 100 -3.54 -8.98 -5.75
C LEU A 100 -4.60 -9.96 -6.27
N ARG A 101 -4.88 -11.03 -5.53
CA ARG A 101 -5.89 -12.03 -5.94
C ARG A 101 -7.30 -11.44 -6.04
N GLY A 102 -7.70 -10.64 -5.07
CA GLY A 102 -9.08 -10.14 -4.95
C GLY A 102 -9.34 -8.84 -5.71
N GLN A 103 -8.35 -7.98 -5.80
CA GLN A 103 -8.51 -6.61 -6.29
C GLN A 103 -7.55 -6.26 -7.43
N GLY A 104 -6.55 -7.10 -7.70
CA GLY A 104 -5.60 -6.88 -8.79
C GLY A 104 -6.30 -6.79 -10.14
N ARG A 105 -5.78 -5.94 -11.02
CA ARG A 105 -6.27 -5.76 -12.38
C ARG A 105 -5.15 -6.10 -13.36
N LEU A 106 -5.43 -7.02 -14.28
CA LEU A 106 -4.51 -7.32 -15.37
C LEU A 106 -4.45 -6.12 -16.33
N LEU A 107 -3.26 -5.60 -16.56
CA LEU A 107 -3.01 -4.53 -17.52
C LEU A 107 -2.55 -5.06 -18.86
N ALA A 108 -1.69 -6.09 -18.87
CA ALA A 108 -1.18 -6.72 -20.08
C ALA A 108 -0.72 -8.17 -19.82
N GLY A 109 -0.82 -9.02 -20.82
CA GLY A 109 -0.39 -10.42 -20.77
C GLY A 109 -1.48 -11.39 -20.33
N GLU A 110 -1.08 -12.46 -19.64
CA GLU A 110 -1.96 -13.55 -19.22
C GLU A 110 -2.45 -13.35 -17.78
N GLU A 111 -3.68 -13.80 -17.49
CA GLU A 111 -4.21 -13.81 -16.14
C GLU A 111 -3.55 -14.92 -15.30
N LEU A 112 -2.74 -14.52 -14.32
CA LEU A 112 -1.93 -15.43 -13.50
C LEU A 112 -2.29 -15.40 -12.01
N ARG A 113 -3.22 -14.54 -11.59
CA ARG A 113 -3.59 -14.39 -10.16
C ARG A 113 -4.14 -15.67 -9.55
N GLY A 114 -4.77 -16.51 -10.35
CA GLY A 114 -5.28 -17.83 -9.94
C GLY A 114 -4.19 -18.82 -9.52
N LEU A 115 -2.95 -18.63 -9.98
CA LEU A 115 -1.80 -19.46 -9.62
C LEU A 115 -1.25 -19.15 -8.22
N LEU A 116 -1.51 -17.95 -7.70
CA LEU A 116 -1.08 -17.60 -6.35
C LEU A 116 -1.94 -18.33 -5.32
N PRO A 117 -1.35 -19.08 -4.38
CA PRO A 117 -2.13 -19.70 -3.32
C PRO A 117 -2.77 -18.62 -2.43
N PRO A 118 -4.02 -18.80 -2.00
CA PRO A 118 -4.61 -17.91 -1.03
C PRO A 118 -3.81 -17.98 0.28
N PRO A 119 -3.50 -16.84 0.92
CA PRO A 119 -2.84 -16.88 2.20
C PRO A 119 -3.76 -17.50 3.26
N SER A 120 -3.17 -18.23 4.20
CA SER A 120 -3.85 -18.69 5.39
C SER A 120 -4.17 -17.53 6.34
N TYR A 121 -5.10 -17.74 7.27
CA TYR A 121 -5.40 -16.74 8.28
C TYR A 121 -4.20 -16.43 9.19
N ALA A 122 -3.37 -17.44 9.49
CA ALA A 122 -2.14 -17.25 10.26
C ALA A 122 -1.16 -16.32 9.55
N GLU A 123 -0.92 -16.55 8.25
CA GLU A 123 -0.05 -15.65 7.44
C GLU A 123 -0.60 -14.22 7.37
N LEU A 124 -1.93 -14.05 7.28
CA LEU A 124 -2.54 -12.71 7.31
C LEU A 124 -2.35 -12.03 8.67
N ARG A 125 -2.51 -12.76 9.78
CA ARG A 125 -2.23 -12.23 11.12
C ARG A 125 -0.79 -11.78 11.26
N ASP A 126 0.16 -12.58 10.78
CA ASP A 126 1.57 -12.26 10.85
C ASP A 126 1.91 -11.01 10.02
N ALA A 127 1.35 -10.89 8.81
CA ALA A 127 1.52 -9.71 7.97
C ALA A 127 0.93 -8.45 8.61
N VAL A 128 -0.27 -8.53 9.18
CA VAL A 128 -0.89 -7.40 9.89
C VAL A 128 -0.11 -7.05 11.16
N ALA A 129 0.38 -8.04 11.92
CA ALA A 129 1.22 -7.82 13.10
C ALA A 129 2.56 -7.14 12.74
N ALA A 130 3.18 -7.53 11.61
CA ALA A 130 4.38 -6.88 11.10
C ALA A 130 4.11 -5.41 10.71
N HIS A 131 2.96 -5.16 10.06
CA HIS A 131 2.54 -3.80 9.71
C HIS A 131 2.22 -2.96 10.95
N LEU A 132 1.57 -3.54 11.96
CA LEU A 132 1.34 -2.86 13.25
C LEU A 132 2.65 -2.41 13.91
N LYS A 133 3.71 -3.23 13.86
CA LYS A 133 5.05 -2.83 14.35
C LYS A 133 5.59 -1.61 13.60
N ALA A 134 5.36 -1.53 12.29
CA ALA A 134 5.74 -0.36 11.50
C ALA A 134 4.91 0.89 11.91
N VAL A 135 3.60 0.76 12.10
CA VAL A 135 2.74 1.83 12.62
C VAL A 135 3.25 2.32 13.99
N ARG A 136 3.53 1.42 14.92
CA ARG A 136 4.07 1.75 16.25
C ARG A 136 5.37 2.54 16.17
N ARG A 137 6.25 2.14 15.25
CA ARG A 137 7.58 2.74 15.11
C ARG A 137 7.55 4.08 14.38
N TYR A 138 6.84 4.15 13.26
CA TYR A 138 6.97 5.28 12.31
C TYR A 138 5.86 6.31 12.46
N ALA A 139 4.73 5.96 13.05
CA ALA A 139 3.61 6.86 13.28
C ALA A 139 3.47 7.32 14.75
N ALA A 140 4.47 7.09 15.59
CA ALA A 140 4.54 7.68 16.92
C ALA A 140 4.70 9.21 16.87
N VAL A 141 5.42 9.68 15.85
CA VAL A 141 5.55 11.10 15.51
C VAL A 141 5.17 11.26 14.05
N THR A 142 4.15 12.05 13.79
CA THR A 142 3.66 12.34 12.43
C THR A 142 4.20 13.67 11.93
N GLY A 143 4.25 13.84 10.61
CA GLY A 143 4.74 15.06 9.97
C GLY A 143 3.63 15.87 9.30
N ARG A 144 3.96 17.08 8.87
CA ARG A 144 3.07 18.01 8.14
C ARG A 144 2.83 17.53 6.70
N SER A 145 2.16 16.38 6.56
CA SER A 145 1.89 15.76 5.27
C SER A 145 0.58 14.98 5.31
N LEU A 146 -0.17 15.00 4.22
CA LEU A 146 -1.39 14.19 4.10
C LEU A 146 -1.14 12.69 4.30
N TYR A 147 0.08 12.21 4.05
CA TYR A 147 0.45 10.80 4.30
C TYR A 147 0.31 10.42 5.79
N SER A 148 0.40 11.38 6.72
CA SER A 148 0.19 11.13 8.16
C SER A 148 -1.21 10.58 8.47
N PHE A 149 -2.24 11.04 7.77
CA PHE A 149 -3.61 10.51 7.89
C PHE A 149 -3.69 9.05 7.41
N GLY A 150 -2.80 8.64 6.52
CA GLY A 150 -2.74 7.27 6.01
C GLY A 150 -2.59 6.22 7.08
N TRP A 151 -1.89 6.52 8.19
CA TRP A 151 -1.69 5.60 9.29
C TRP A 151 -2.99 5.18 9.98
N LEU A 152 -3.96 6.09 10.15
CA LEU A 152 -5.28 5.75 10.70
C LEU A 152 -6.02 4.76 9.78
N LEU A 153 -5.94 4.99 8.47
CA LEU A 153 -6.56 4.12 7.49
C LEU A 153 -5.86 2.76 7.37
N ASP A 154 -4.55 2.71 7.60
CA ASP A 154 -3.80 1.46 7.64
C ASP A 154 -4.16 0.61 8.85
N VAL A 155 -4.38 1.22 10.02
CA VAL A 155 -4.93 0.53 11.20
C VAL A 155 -6.33 0.00 10.92
N ALA A 156 -7.22 0.81 10.32
CA ALA A 156 -8.56 0.39 9.94
C ALA A 156 -8.54 -0.81 8.97
N ARG A 157 -7.61 -0.82 7.98
CA ARG A 157 -7.43 -1.95 7.06
C ARG A 157 -6.95 -3.21 7.77
N GLY A 158 -6.01 -3.07 8.71
CA GLY A 158 -5.56 -4.17 9.55
C GLY A 158 -6.72 -4.81 10.32
N LEU A 159 -7.54 -3.99 10.99
CA LEU A 159 -8.74 -4.44 11.73
C LEU A 159 -9.74 -5.12 10.81
N TYR A 160 -10.04 -4.52 9.66
CA TYR A 160 -10.93 -5.12 8.67
C TYR A 160 -10.42 -6.51 8.26
N THR A 161 -9.13 -6.62 7.95
CA THR A 161 -8.53 -7.87 7.48
C THR A 161 -8.57 -8.96 8.54
N ILE A 162 -8.21 -8.64 9.78
CA ILE A 162 -8.24 -9.62 10.89
C ILE A 162 -9.66 -10.09 11.18
N ARG A 163 -10.65 -9.21 11.14
CA ARG A 163 -12.04 -9.57 11.47
C ARG A 163 -12.80 -10.26 10.34
N THR A 164 -12.40 -10.04 9.08
CA THR A 164 -13.16 -10.53 7.93
C THR A 164 -12.41 -11.56 7.07
N GLY A 165 -11.10 -11.69 7.23
CA GLY A 165 -10.24 -12.46 6.33
C GLY A 165 -10.16 -11.89 4.91
N ARG A 166 -10.55 -10.63 4.71
CA ARG A 166 -10.59 -9.94 3.40
C ARG A 166 -9.75 -8.68 3.44
N VAL A 167 -9.41 -8.15 2.27
CA VAL A 167 -8.80 -6.81 2.12
C VAL A 167 -9.83 -5.85 1.56
N ALA A 168 -9.93 -4.67 2.17
CA ALA A 168 -10.70 -3.54 1.67
C ALA A 168 -9.76 -2.42 1.18
N SER A 169 -10.30 -1.46 0.43
CA SER A 169 -9.62 -0.19 0.19
C SER A 169 -9.43 0.58 1.50
N LYS A 170 -8.50 1.54 1.52
CA LYS A 170 -8.31 2.41 2.70
C LYS A 170 -9.60 3.15 3.07
N THR A 171 -10.32 3.66 2.08
CA THR A 171 -11.60 4.35 2.27
C THR A 171 -12.69 3.42 2.81
N ASP A 172 -12.88 2.25 2.17
CA ASP A 172 -13.89 1.30 2.63
C ASP A 172 -13.59 0.76 4.04
N ALA A 173 -12.32 0.50 4.35
CA ALA A 173 -11.91 0.06 5.67
C ALA A 173 -12.13 1.14 6.75
N GLY A 174 -11.83 2.40 6.44
CA GLY A 174 -12.11 3.52 7.35
C GLY A 174 -13.60 3.68 7.62
N ARG A 175 -14.43 3.65 6.58
CA ARG A 175 -15.89 3.70 6.73
C ARG A 175 -16.44 2.52 7.53
N TRP A 176 -15.93 1.32 7.27
CA TRP A 176 -16.30 0.13 8.02
C TRP A 176 -15.91 0.24 9.51
N ALA A 177 -14.72 0.77 9.82
CA ALA A 177 -14.30 0.99 11.20
C ALA A 177 -15.20 1.97 11.95
N LEU A 178 -15.67 3.05 11.28
CA LEU A 178 -16.66 3.98 11.83
C LEU A 178 -18.00 3.28 12.09
N GLN A 179 -18.54 2.56 11.10
CA GLN A 179 -19.81 1.85 11.21
C GLN A 179 -19.83 0.82 12.35
N ASN A 180 -18.68 0.28 12.70
CA ASN A 180 -18.54 -0.72 13.76
C ASN A 180 -18.02 -0.12 15.09
N ALA A 181 -17.94 1.21 15.22
CA ALA A 181 -17.48 1.93 16.40
C ALA A 181 -16.10 1.43 16.91
N LEU A 182 -15.16 1.17 15.99
CA LEU A 182 -13.84 0.62 16.32
C LEU A 182 -12.76 1.68 16.50
N CYS A 183 -12.97 2.89 15.98
CA CYS A 183 -12.01 3.98 16.13
C CYS A 183 -12.25 4.72 17.47
N PRO A 184 -11.22 4.86 18.32
CA PRO A 184 -11.32 5.65 19.56
C PRO A 184 -11.63 7.12 19.31
N ASP A 185 -11.31 7.64 18.12
CA ASP A 185 -11.55 9.02 17.71
C ASP A 185 -12.30 9.03 16.37
N PRO A 186 -13.63 8.85 16.38
CA PRO A 186 -14.42 8.75 15.16
C PRO A 186 -14.42 10.04 14.34
N GLU A 187 -14.46 11.22 14.96
CA GLU A 187 -14.46 12.51 14.28
C GLU A 187 -13.14 12.72 13.49
N LEU A 188 -12.03 12.28 14.08
CA LEU A 188 -10.74 12.32 13.42
C LEU A 188 -10.66 11.35 12.23
N LEU A 189 -11.26 10.16 12.34
CA LEU A 189 -11.31 9.22 11.23
C LEU A 189 -12.24 9.72 10.10
N GLU A 190 -13.35 10.38 10.43
CA GLU A 190 -14.20 11.06 9.44
C GLU A 190 -13.43 12.17 8.73
N THR A 191 -12.71 13.00 9.46
CA THR A 191 -11.82 14.04 8.89
C THR A 191 -10.78 13.42 7.97
N THR A 192 -10.17 12.31 8.39
CA THR A 192 -9.20 11.54 7.58
C THR A 192 -9.81 11.09 6.25
N LEU A 193 -11.04 10.59 6.25
CA LEU A 193 -11.74 10.19 5.03
C LEU A 193 -12.03 11.40 4.13
N CYS A 194 -12.46 12.53 4.69
CA CYS A 194 -12.67 13.77 3.93
C CYS A 194 -11.37 14.27 3.26
N VAL A 195 -10.24 14.22 4.00
CA VAL A 195 -8.93 14.57 3.46
C VAL A 195 -8.55 13.63 2.31
N ARG A 196 -8.79 12.32 2.47
CA ARG A 196 -8.50 11.33 1.44
C ARG A 196 -9.35 11.50 0.17
N GLU A 197 -10.60 11.94 0.30
CA GLU A 197 -11.51 12.15 -0.84
C GLU A 197 -11.19 13.42 -1.64
N ALA A 198 -10.49 14.39 -1.05
CA ALA A 198 -10.16 15.64 -1.71
C ALA A 198 -8.69 16.09 -1.46
N PRO A 199 -7.68 15.22 -1.70
CA PRO A 199 -6.31 15.48 -1.29
C PRO A 199 -5.71 16.71 -1.98
N LEU A 200 -5.93 16.90 -3.28
CA LEU A 200 -5.40 18.06 -4.02
C LEU A 200 -5.93 19.40 -3.51
N ARG A 201 -7.13 19.40 -2.90
CA ARG A 201 -7.69 20.63 -2.33
C ARG A 201 -7.11 20.93 -0.97
N LEU A 202 -6.66 19.93 -0.24
CA LEU A 202 -6.27 20.03 1.18
C LEU A 202 -4.76 19.88 1.41
N GLN A 203 -3.98 19.52 0.38
CA GLN A 203 -2.55 19.26 0.52
C GLN A 203 -1.74 20.48 1.01
N ASP A 204 -2.20 21.70 0.73
CA ASP A 204 -1.53 22.95 1.09
C ASP A 204 -2.33 23.72 2.16
N ASP A 205 -3.44 23.18 2.69
CA ASP A 205 -4.22 23.82 3.74
C ASP A 205 -3.48 23.76 5.08
N PRO A 206 -3.13 24.92 5.70
CA PRO A 206 -2.33 24.94 6.91
C PRO A 206 -2.99 24.19 8.07
N ARG A 207 -4.33 24.27 8.21
CA ARG A 207 -5.05 23.59 9.30
C ARG A 207 -5.01 22.08 9.14
N THR A 208 -5.15 21.59 7.91
CA THR A 208 -5.01 20.17 7.59
C THR A 208 -3.60 19.69 7.88
N LEU A 209 -2.58 20.46 7.54
CA LEU A 209 -1.18 20.11 7.79
C LEU A 209 -0.82 20.15 9.28
N ASP A 210 -1.35 21.13 10.05
CA ASP A 210 -1.18 21.19 11.50
C ASP A 210 -1.83 19.98 12.19
N LEU A 211 -3.03 19.59 11.76
CA LEU A 211 -3.69 18.38 12.22
C LEU A 211 -2.88 17.12 11.87
N ALA A 212 -2.36 17.05 10.64
CA ALA A 212 -1.52 15.92 10.20
C ALA A 212 -0.30 15.71 11.11
N GLU A 213 0.35 16.79 11.56
CA GLU A 213 1.50 16.75 12.45
C GLU A 213 1.14 16.27 13.87
N SER A 214 -0.10 16.43 14.31
CA SER A 214 -0.57 16.08 15.65
C SER A 214 -1.18 14.68 15.78
N LEU A 215 -1.19 13.85 14.72
CA LEU A 215 -1.92 12.57 14.70
C LEU A 215 -1.28 11.45 15.52
N GLY A 216 -0.03 11.58 15.93
CA GLY A 216 0.74 10.48 16.53
C GLY A 216 -0.01 9.73 17.62
N ASP A 217 -0.47 10.43 18.65
CA ASP A 217 -1.18 9.83 19.79
C ASP A 217 -2.50 9.15 19.37
N ALA A 218 -3.24 9.76 18.45
CA ALA A 218 -4.50 9.19 17.96
C ALA A 218 -4.25 7.90 17.17
N VAL A 219 -3.21 7.87 16.34
CA VAL A 219 -2.77 6.65 15.62
C VAL A 219 -2.39 5.56 16.62
N GLN A 220 -1.63 5.90 17.68
CA GLN A 220 -1.22 4.91 18.68
C GLN A 220 -2.41 4.34 19.45
N ARG A 221 -3.39 5.17 19.87
CA ARG A 221 -4.63 4.67 20.51
C ARG A 221 -5.42 3.76 19.58
N PHE A 222 -5.51 4.08 18.30
CA PHE A 222 -6.21 3.21 17.34
C PHE A 222 -5.42 1.91 17.08
N ALA A 223 -4.10 1.98 17.09
CA ALA A 223 -3.24 0.81 17.01
C ALA A 223 -3.39 -0.14 18.22
N ASP A 224 -3.76 0.37 19.42
CA ASP A 224 -4.08 -0.47 20.60
C ASP A 224 -5.28 -1.38 20.30
N VAL A 225 -6.29 -0.86 19.61
CA VAL A 225 -7.47 -1.66 19.21
C VAL A 225 -7.10 -2.78 18.23
N LEU A 226 -6.18 -2.50 17.28
CA LEU A 226 -5.68 -3.51 16.37
C LEU A 226 -4.83 -4.56 17.10
N GLU A 227 -3.99 -4.13 18.04
CA GLU A 227 -3.17 -5.03 18.84
C GLU A 227 -4.01 -5.99 19.68
N GLU A 228 -5.12 -5.49 20.27
CA GLU A 228 -6.06 -6.34 20.99
C GLU A 228 -6.76 -7.34 20.08
N ALA A 229 -7.12 -6.95 18.86
CA ALA A 229 -7.74 -7.83 17.88
C ALA A 229 -6.77 -8.93 17.36
N LEU A 230 -5.47 -8.76 17.53
CA LEU A 230 -4.43 -9.72 17.19
C LEU A 230 -4.12 -10.72 18.32
N ARG A 231 -4.62 -10.53 19.53
CA ARG A 231 -4.48 -11.48 20.65
C ARG A 231 -5.40 -12.69 20.51
#